data_20e7cbc43a1fa8b671baa6b98dd61af8
#
_entry.id   20e7cbc43a1fa8b671baa6b98dd61af8
#
_cell.length_a   1.000
_cell.length_b   1.000
_cell.length_c   1.000
_cell.angle_alpha   90.00
_cell.angle_beta   90.00
_cell.angle_gamma   90.00
#
_symmetry.space_group_name_H-M   'P 1'
#
loop_
_entity.id
_entity.type
_entity.pdbx_description
1 polymer ?
#
loop_
_entity_poly.entity_id
_entity_poly.type
_entity_poly.pdbx_seq_one_letter_code
_entity_poly.pdbx_strand_id
1 'polypeptide(L)'
;LEIRQQLGKTSIKKYVAMDTAKGEGDRVRGLTQYYGANRTGRWAGRLVQMQNLPRNYIKTLDYARELVKKKNYAGLQLLYGNVPDTLSQLIRTAFIPSEGHKFVVADFSAIEARVIAWLAGEQWVNEVFATHGKIYEATAAQMFGVPVERIAKGNPEYSLRQKGKVATLALGYQGGTSALIAMGALNMGLTEAELPDI
;
A
#
# COMPACT_ATOMS: atom_id res chain seq x y z
N LEU A 1 17.18 22.07 3.47
CA LEU A 1 15.85 21.45 3.59
C LEU A 1 15.93 19.94 3.48
N GLU A 2 16.58 19.34 2.47
CA GLU A 2 16.72 17.90 2.26
C GLU A 2 17.36 17.17 3.45
N ILE A 3 18.46 17.68 3.99
CA ILE A 3 19.12 17.08 5.16
C ILE A 3 18.19 17.03 6.36
N ARG A 4 17.43 18.10 6.61
CA ARG A 4 16.44 18.15 7.69
C ARG A 4 15.31 17.16 7.48
N GLN A 5 14.86 17.00 6.24
CA GLN A 5 13.83 16.05 5.86
C GLN A 5 14.32 14.59 6.02
N GLN A 6 15.57 14.30 5.64
CA GLN A 6 16.19 12.99 5.81
C GLN A 6 16.39 12.62 7.28
N LEU A 7 16.87 13.57 8.10
CA LEU A 7 17.03 13.39 9.57
C LEU A 7 15.67 13.24 10.27
N GLY A 8 14.62 13.87 9.75
CA GLY A 8 13.25 13.78 10.25
C GLY A 8 12.49 12.52 9.84
N LYS A 9 13.09 11.62 9.04
CA LYS A 9 12.40 10.43 8.53
C LYS A 9 11.98 9.49 9.67
N THR A 10 10.70 9.55 10.03
CA THR A 10 10.12 8.82 11.17
C THR A 10 10.20 7.30 11.01
N SER A 11 10.28 6.79 9.78
CA SER A 11 10.39 5.36 9.51
C SER A 11 11.64 4.73 10.13
N ILE A 12 12.79 5.42 10.13
CA ILE A 12 14.05 4.91 10.71
C ILE A 12 13.93 4.77 12.23
N LYS A 13 13.15 5.62 12.89
CA LYS A 13 12.90 5.52 14.35
C LYS A 13 12.23 4.19 14.74
N LYS A 14 11.67 3.45 13.77
CA LYS A 14 11.10 2.12 14.00
C LYS A 14 12.15 1.09 14.43
N TYR A 15 13.40 1.23 14.00
CA TYR A 15 14.47 0.37 14.49
C TYR A 15 14.69 0.54 15.99
N VAL A 16 14.71 1.79 16.46
CA VAL A 16 14.82 2.10 17.90
C VAL A 16 13.60 1.56 18.65
N ALA A 17 12.40 1.75 18.10
CA ALA A 17 11.18 1.23 18.69
C ALA A 17 11.18 -0.31 18.80
N MET A 18 11.71 -1.02 17.79
CA MET A 18 11.86 -2.48 17.82
C MET A 18 12.88 -2.90 18.89
N ASP A 19 14.05 -2.23 18.92
CA ASP A 19 15.10 -2.54 19.89
C ASP A 19 14.65 -2.31 21.33
N THR A 20 13.90 -1.23 21.58
CA THR A 20 13.34 -0.92 22.93
C THR A 20 12.22 -1.90 23.32
N ALA A 21 11.41 -2.34 22.34
CA ALA A 21 10.24 -3.18 22.59
C ALA A 21 10.55 -4.69 22.60
N LYS A 22 11.75 -5.10 22.18
CA LYS A 22 12.14 -6.50 22.20
C LYS A 22 12.26 -7.03 23.62
N GLY A 23 11.75 -8.22 23.82
CA GLY A 23 11.85 -8.97 25.07
C GLY A 23 12.66 -10.24 24.89
N GLU A 24 12.41 -11.21 25.77
CA GLU A 24 13.09 -12.50 25.72
C GLU A 24 12.99 -13.17 24.35
N GLY A 25 14.13 -13.69 23.86
CA GLY A 25 14.26 -14.34 22.56
C GLY A 25 14.11 -13.36 21.38
N ASP A 26 14.47 -12.07 21.56
CA ASP A 26 14.33 -11.01 20.56
C ASP A 26 12.90 -10.83 20.02
N ARG A 27 11.90 -11.25 20.80
CA ARG A 27 10.50 -11.15 20.40
C ARG A 27 9.89 -9.81 20.80
N VAL A 28 9.17 -9.21 19.87
CA VAL A 28 8.36 -8.02 20.14
C VAL A 28 6.90 -8.46 20.32
N ARG A 29 6.32 -8.15 21.48
CA ARG A 29 4.94 -8.48 21.87
C ARG A 29 4.10 -7.22 22.03
N GLY A 30 2.76 -7.35 22.05
CA GLY A 30 1.86 -6.21 22.26
C GLY A 30 1.80 -5.23 21.06
N LEU A 31 2.04 -5.71 19.84
CA LEU A 31 2.10 -4.89 18.63
C LEU A 31 0.74 -4.42 18.14
N THR A 32 -0.35 -5.02 18.63
CA THR A 32 -1.70 -4.70 18.19
C THR A 32 -2.64 -4.55 19.37
N GLN A 33 -3.63 -3.70 19.23
CA GLN A 33 -4.73 -3.51 20.21
C GLN A 33 -6.05 -3.78 19.50
N TYR A 34 -6.84 -4.69 20.07
CA TYR A 34 -8.20 -4.94 19.63
C TYR A 34 -9.05 -3.69 19.83
N TYR A 35 -9.90 -3.37 18.85
CA TYR A 35 -10.76 -2.18 18.83
C TYR A 35 -10.01 -0.86 19.15
N GLY A 36 -8.73 -0.79 18.82
CA GLY A 36 -7.87 0.36 19.17
C GLY A 36 -8.15 1.62 18.35
N ALA A 37 -8.82 1.49 17.20
CA ALA A 37 -9.29 2.59 16.37
C ALA A 37 -10.78 2.86 16.70
N ASN A 38 -11.05 3.68 17.71
CA ASN A 38 -12.37 3.87 18.32
C ASN A 38 -13.49 4.21 17.31
N ARG A 39 -13.19 4.97 16.25
CA ARG A 39 -14.20 5.38 15.24
C ARG A 39 -14.61 4.26 14.30
N THR A 40 -13.75 3.30 14.04
CA THR A 40 -13.95 2.27 13.02
C THR A 40 -13.99 0.85 13.58
N GLY A 41 -13.68 0.67 14.86
CA GLY A 41 -13.55 -0.65 15.48
C GLY A 41 -12.38 -1.49 14.98
N ARG A 42 -11.51 -0.94 14.16
CA ARG A 42 -10.35 -1.65 13.61
C ARG A 42 -9.28 -1.90 14.68
N TRP A 43 -8.48 -2.94 14.49
CA TRP A 43 -7.26 -3.12 15.24
C TRP A 43 -6.32 -1.93 15.05
N ALA A 44 -5.72 -1.43 16.12
CA ALA A 44 -4.70 -0.39 16.06
C ALA A 44 -3.31 -1.00 16.27
N GLY A 45 -2.33 -0.51 15.49
CA GLY A 45 -0.92 -0.82 15.72
C GLY A 45 -0.39 -0.12 16.97
N ARG A 46 0.42 -0.82 17.74
CA ARG A 46 1.14 -0.29 18.90
C ARG A 46 2.64 -0.43 18.70
N LEU A 47 3.43 0.32 19.47
CA LEU A 47 4.89 0.29 19.43
C LEU A 47 5.44 0.51 18.02
N VAL A 48 5.73 -0.56 17.31
CA VAL A 48 6.30 -0.52 15.96
C VAL A 48 5.27 -0.10 14.90
N GLN A 49 3.97 -0.33 15.15
CA GLN A 49 2.88 -0.05 14.20
C GLN A 49 3.12 -0.70 12.83
N MET A 50 3.13 -2.01 12.78
CA MET A 50 3.45 -2.81 11.59
C MET A 50 2.64 -2.42 10.34
N GLN A 51 1.38 -2.00 10.51
CA GLN A 51 0.50 -1.58 9.42
C GLN A 51 1.03 -0.36 8.65
N ASN A 52 1.81 0.51 9.34
CA ASN A 52 2.32 1.77 8.81
C ASN A 52 3.78 1.69 8.35
N LEU A 53 4.35 0.50 8.26
CA LEU A 53 5.72 0.34 7.77
C LEU A 53 5.79 0.59 6.26
N PRO A 54 6.87 1.20 5.76
CA PRO A 54 7.07 1.43 4.34
C PRO A 54 6.98 0.15 3.51
N ARG A 55 6.54 0.29 2.27
CA ARG A 55 6.59 -0.82 1.29
C ARG A 55 7.99 -0.95 0.73
N ASN A 56 8.37 -2.17 0.38
CA ASN A 56 9.65 -2.46 -0.26
C ASN A 56 9.48 -2.36 -1.77
N TYR A 57 10.35 -1.62 -2.44
CA TYR A 57 10.45 -1.57 -3.90
C TYR A 57 11.87 -1.83 -4.42
N ILE A 58 12.86 -1.92 -3.51
CA ILE A 58 14.21 -2.39 -3.83
C ILE A 58 14.14 -3.88 -4.17
N LYS A 59 14.63 -4.26 -5.37
CA LYS A 59 14.62 -5.65 -5.83
C LYS A 59 15.67 -6.53 -5.15
N THR A 60 16.76 -5.93 -4.67
CA THR A 60 17.93 -6.61 -4.08
C THR A 60 18.02 -6.37 -2.57
N LEU A 61 16.89 -6.59 -1.84
CA LEU A 61 16.80 -6.35 -0.40
C LEU A 61 17.84 -7.12 0.41
N ASP A 62 18.12 -8.37 0.03
CA ASP A 62 19.10 -9.20 0.75
C ASP A 62 20.51 -8.63 0.64
N TYR A 63 20.89 -8.15 -0.53
CA TYR A 63 22.18 -7.50 -0.73
C TYR A 63 22.30 -6.18 0.04
N ALA A 64 21.24 -5.36 0.01
CA ALA A 64 21.20 -4.13 0.81
C ALA A 64 21.35 -4.43 2.31
N ARG A 65 20.70 -5.48 2.81
CA ARG A 65 20.80 -5.93 4.20
C ARG A 65 22.23 -6.38 4.56
N GLU A 66 22.91 -7.11 3.69
CA GLU A 66 24.29 -7.51 3.90
C GLU A 66 25.25 -6.31 3.95
N LEU A 67 25.04 -5.30 3.12
CA LEU A 67 25.81 -4.05 3.19
C LEU A 67 25.61 -3.33 4.54
N VAL A 68 24.37 -3.31 5.04
CA VAL A 68 24.06 -2.73 6.37
C VAL A 68 24.76 -3.52 7.48
N LYS A 69 24.69 -4.85 7.47
CA LYS A 69 25.38 -5.71 8.46
C LYS A 69 26.89 -5.48 8.47
N LYS A 70 27.48 -5.31 7.29
CA LYS A 70 28.91 -5.00 7.12
C LYS A 70 29.27 -3.55 7.40
N LYS A 71 28.29 -2.70 7.76
CA LYS A 71 28.46 -1.25 7.95
C LYS A 71 29.05 -0.53 6.73
N ASN A 72 28.82 -1.08 5.53
CA ASN A 72 29.33 -0.51 4.27
C ASN A 72 28.35 0.57 3.75
N TYR A 73 28.34 1.72 4.40
CA TYR A 73 27.45 2.83 4.04
C TYR A 73 27.83 3.48 2.70
N ALA A 74 29.13 3.48 2.35
CA ALA A 74 29.58 3.96 1.04
C ALA A 74 29.00 3.10 -0.10
N GLY A 75 29.00 1.78 0.05
CA GLY A 75 28.38 0.86 -0.88
C GLY A 75 26.86 1.06 -0.99
N LEU A 76 26.17 1.30 0.14
CA LEU A 76 24.74 1.63 0.13
C LEU A 76 24.45 2.93 -0.64
N GLN A 77 25.27 3.98 -0.38
CA GLN A 77 25.12 5.26 -1.07
C GLN A 77 25.37 5.12 -2.57
N LEU A 78 26.38 4.38 -2.96
CA LEU A 78 26.74 4.17 -4.36
C LEU A 78 25.66 3.42 -5.14
N LEU A 79 25.09 2.35 -4.55
CA LEU A 79 24.18 1.45 -5.24
C LEU A 79 22.70 1.88 -5.16
N TYR A 80 22.31 2.53 -4.08
CA TYR A 80 20.91 2.87 -3.79
C TYR A 80 20.66 4.38 -3.68
N GLY A 81 21.69 5.19 -3.71
CA GLY A 81 21.63 6.65 -3.68
C GLY A 81 21.23 7.22 -2.32
N ASN A 82 20.09 6.84 -1.77
CA ASN A 82 19.55 7.38 -0.52
C ASN A 82 19.56 6.34 0.61
N VAL A 83 20.57 6.42 1.49
CA VAL A 83 20.73 5.49 2.62
C VAL A 83 19.54 5.50 3.57
N PRO A 84 18.99 6.64 4.04
CA PRO A 84 17.79 6.66 4.87
C PRO A 84 16.57 5.99 4.23
N ASP A 85 16.39 6.12 2.92
CA ASP A 85 15.31 5.46 2.21
C ASP A 85 15.53 3.95 2.15
N THR A 86 16.72 3.52 1.81
CA THR A 86 17.12 2.10 1.81
C THR A 86 16.89 1.46 3.17
N LEU A 87 17.33 2.10 4.25
CA LEU A 87 17.12 1.63 5.62
C LEU A 87 15.61 1.51 5.92
N SER A 88 14.82 2.49 5.50
CA SER A 88 13.37 2.45 5.72
C SER A 88 12.70 1.26 5.03
N GLN A 89 13.17 0.85 3.86
CA GLN A 89 12.67 -0.31 3.14
C GLN A 89 13.09 -1.64 3.75
N LEU A 90 14.21 -1.67 4.47
CA LEU A 90 14.70 -2.87 5.14
C LEU A 90 13.95 -3.20 6.45
N ILE A 91 13.13 -2.29 7.00
CA ILE A 91 12.46 -2.48 8.29
C ILE A 91 11.65 -3.77 8.33
N ARG A 92 10.88 -4.06 7.27
CA ARG A 92 10.06 -5.30 7.22
C ARG A 92 10.88 -6.57 7.25
N THR A 93 12.13 -6.53 6.79
CA THR A 93 13.04 -7.69 6.78
C THR A 93 13.57 -8.05 8.17
N ALA A 94 13.34 -7.21 9.18
CA ALA A 94 13.65 -7.49 10.57
C ALA A 94 12.66 -8.49 11.21
N PHE A 95 11.46 -8.62 10.65
CA PHE A 95 10.48 -9.61 11.12
C PHE A 95 10.78 -10.97 10.49
N ILE A 96 11.21 -11.90 11.32
CA ILE A 96 11.49 -13.27 10.94
C ILE A 96 10.62 -14.24 11.75
N PRO A 97 10.18 -15.36 11.21
CA PRO A 97 9.50 -16.38 11.98
C PRO A 97 10.50 -17.09 12.91
N SER A 98 10.00 -17.73 13.96
CA SER A 98 10.81 -18.64 14.77
C SER A 98 11.27 -19.82 13.93
N GLU A 99 12.34 -20.49 14.37
CA GLU A 99 12.81 -21.71 13.73
C GLU A 99 11.67 -22.75 13.61
N GLY A 100 11.58 -23.41 12.46
CA GLY A 100 10.51 -24.37 12.15
C GLY A 100 9.14 -23.72 11.86
N HIS A 101 9.01 -22.39 11.86
CA HIS A 101 7.77 -21.67 11.60
C HIS A 101 7.86 -20.83 10.32
N LYS A 102 6.70 -20.42 9.81
CA LYS A 102 6.57 -19.48 8.68
C LYS A 102 5.48 -18.46 8.96
N PHE A 103 5.60 -17.28 8.36
CA PHE A 103 4.48 -16.35 8.31
C PHE A 103 3.47 -16.81 7.24
N VAL A 104 2.19 -16.81 7.61
CA VAL A 104 1.09 -16.89 6.67
C VAL A 104 0.44 -15.52 6.64
N VAL A 105 0.54 -14.84 5.50
CA VAL A 105 0.01 -13.48 5.33
C VAL A 105 -1.14 -13.54 4.35
N ALA A 106 -2.33 -13.13 4.80
CA ALA A 106 -3.53 -13.06 3.98
C ALA A 106 -4.26 -11.75 4.22
N ASP A 107 -4.87 -11.22 3.19
CA ASP A 107 -5.67 -10.00 3.24
C ASP A 107 -6.91 -10.18 2.38
N PHE A 108 -8.01 -9.57 2.78
CA PHE A 108 -9.24 -9.57 1.99
C PHE A 108 -9.08 -8.66 0.76
N SER A 109 -9.32 -9.22 -0.41
CA SER A 109 -9.25 -8.44 -1.65
C SER A 109 -10.42 -7.47 -1.76
N ALA A 110 -10.12 -6.17 -1.74
CA ALA A 110 -11.09 -5.08 -1.94
C ALA A 110 -12.34 -5.18 -1.04
N ILE A 111 -12.17 -5.56 0.24
CA ILE A 111 -13.31 -5.85 1.13
C ILE A 111 -14.27 -4.67 1.27
N GLU A 112 -13.76 -3.45 1.36
CA GLU A 112 -14.59 -2.25 1.49
C GLU A 112 -15.48 -2.05 0.25
N ALA A 113 -14.91 -2.18 -0.95
CA ALA A 113 -15.68 -2.07 -2.19
C ALA A 113 -16.76 -3.15 -2.30
N ARG A 114 -16.47 -4.39 -1.86
CA ARG A 114 -17.45 -5.48 -1.82
C ARG A 114 -18.59 -5.18 -0.88
N VAL A 115 -18.29 -4.74 0.34
CA VAL A 115 -19.29 -4.45 1.36
C VAL A 115 -20.16 -3.25 0.96
N ILE A 116 -19.54 -2.18 0.43
CA ILE A 116 -20.27 -1.00 -0.04
C ILE A 116 -21.24 -1.38 -1.17
N ALA A 117 -20.77 -2.12 -2.17
CA ALA A 117 -21.59 -2.57 -3.29
C ALA A 117 -22.75 -3.46 -2.83
N TRP A 118 -22.51 -4.36 -1.89
CA TRP A 118 -23.55 -5.22 -1.32
C TRP A 118 -24.59 -4.39 -0.56
N LEU A 119 -24.18 -3.46 0.29
CA LEU A 119 -25.07 -2.59 1.05
C LEU A 119 -25.88 -1.64 0.16
N ALA A 120 -25.26 -1.14 -0.92
CA ALA A 120 -25.92 -0.26 -1.89
C ALA A 120 -26.84 -1.00 -2.88
N GLY A 121 -26.80 -2.34 -2.91
CA GLY A 121 -27.51 -3.13 -3.90
C GLY A 121 -26.95 -2.99 -5.32
N GLU A 122 -25.67 -2.61 -5.46
CA GLU A 122 -24.98 -2.36 -6.73
C GLU A 122 -24.65 -3.69 -7.43
N GLN A 123 -25.59 -4.16 -8.26
CA GLN A 123 -25.55 -5.51 -8.82
C GLN A 123 -24.33 -5.75 -9.71
N TRP A 124 -24.02 -4.82 -10.62
CA TRP A 124 -22.89 -5.01 -11.55
C TRP A 124 -21.55 -5.18 -10.83
N VAL A 125 -21.33 -4.43 -9.74
CA VAL A 125 -20.10 -4.57 -8.91
C VAL A 125 -20.08 -5.92 -8.23
N ASN A 126 -21.21 -6.37 -7.69
CA ASN A 126 -21.34 -7.68 -7.05
C ASN A 126 -21.08 -8.81 -8.06
N GLU A 127 -21.59 -8.71 -9.29
CA GLU A 127 -21.33 -9.65 -10.38
C GLU A 127 -19.86 -9.69 -10.79
N VAL A 128 -19.20 -8.53 -10.89
CA VAL A 128 -17.75 -8.44 -11.15
C VAL A 128 -16.98 -9.20 -10.09
N PHE A 129 -17.32 -9.02 -8.80
CA PHE A 129 -16.64 -9.72 -7.71
C PHE A 129 -16.97 -11.21 -7.64
N ALA A 130 -18.18 -11.62 -8.05
CA ALA A 130 -18.58 -13.02 -8.12
C ALA A 130 -17.90 -13.79 -9.25
N THR A 131 -17.50 -13.09 -10.33
CA THR A 131 -16.90 -13.68 -11.53
C THR A 131 -15.38 -13.59 -11.51
N HIS A 132 -14.83 -12.48 -11.96
CA HIS A 132 -13.37 -12.34 -12.16
C HIS A 132 -12.69 -11.41 -11.16
N GLY A 133 -13.43 -10.63 -10.36
CA GLY A 133 -12.92 -9.76 -9.31
C GLY A 133 -12.09 -8.55 -9.78
N LYS A 134 -12.02 -8.29 -11.09
CA LYS A 134 -11.21 -7.21 -11.68
C LYS A 134 -11.97 -5.88 -11.66
N ILE A 135 -12.29 -5.39 -10.47
CA ILE A 135 -13.15 -4.20 -10.31
C ILE A 135 -12.55 -2.95 -10.96
N TYR A 136 -11.24 -2.74 -10.89
CA TYR A 136 -10.61 -1.55 -11.48
C TYR A 136 -10.65 -1.56 -13.01
N GLU A 137 -10.47 -2.72 -13.62
CA GLU A 137 -10.62 -2.93 -15.04
C GLU A 137 -12.07 -2.75 -15.48
N ALA A 138 -13.00 -3.30 -14.72
CA ALA A 138 -14.44 -3.17 -15.01
C ALA A 138 -14.92 -1.72 -14.89
N THR A 139 -14.50 -0.99 -13.85
CA THR A 139 -14.79 0.44 -13.70
C THR A 139 -14.21 1.24 -14.86
N ALA A 140 -12.95 0.99 -15.24
CA ALA A 140 -12.35 1.65 -16.39
C ALA A 140 -13.08 1.32 -17.70
N ALA A 141 -13.52 0.08 -17.88
CA ALA A 141 -14.30 -0.34 -19.04
C ALA A 141 -15.59 0.47 -19.19
N GLN A 142 -16.31 0.69 -18.09
CA GLN A 142 -17.51 1.52 -18.08
C GLN A 142 -17.21 3.00 -18.34
N MET A 143 -16.19 3.57 -17.65
CA MET A 143 -15.81 4.98 -17.80
C MET A 143 -15.41 5.34 -19.23
N PHE A 144 -14.71 4.44 -19.92
CA PHE A 144 -14.12 4.73 -21.24
C PHE A 144 -14.76 4.01 -22.41
N GLY A 145 -15.82 3.22 -22.18
CA GLY A 145 -16.51 2.46 -23.23
C GLY A 145 -15.62 1.40 -23.90
N VAL A 146 -14.64 0.86 -23.18
CA VAL A 146 -13.68 -0.12 -23.68
C VAL A 146 -14.00 -1.50 -23.12
N PRO A 147 -14.00 -2.58 -23.90
CA PRO A 147 -14.20 -3.94 -23.39
C PRO A 147 -13.16 -4.28 -22.30
N VAL A 148 -13.63 -4.90 -21.20
CA VAL A 148 -12.77 -5.21 -20.04
C VAL A 148 -11.58 -6.12 -20.40
N GLU A 149 -11.74 -6.97 -21.39
CA GLU A 149 -10.71 -7.88 -21.90
C GLU A 149 -9.54 -7.13 -22.52
N ARG A 150 -9.78 -5.94 -23.07
CA ARG A 150 -8.73 -5.09 -23.63
C ARG A 150 -7.90 -4.39 -22.56
N ILE A 151 -8.44 -4.22 -21.35
CA ILE A 151 -7.73 -3.63 -20.23
C ILE A 151 -6.90 -4.72 -19.53
N ALA A 152 -6.03 -5.36 -20.28
CA ALA A 152 -5.15 -6.44 -19.84
C ALA A 152 -3.67 -6.07 -20.00
N LYS A 153 -2.82 -6.68 -19.18
CA LYS A 153 -1.36 -6.48 -19.27
C LYS A 153 -0.86 -6.82 -20.68
N GLY A 154 -0.11 -5.90 -21.26
CA GLY A 154 0.43 -6.03 -22.63
C GLY A 154 -0.37 -5.22 -23.66
N ASN A 155 -1.57 -4.79 -23.34
CA ASN A 155 -2.37 -3.94 -24.22
C ASN A 155 -2.19 -2.44 -23.89
N PRO A 156 -2.30 -1.53 -24.86
CA PRO A 156 -2.23 -0.08 -24.64
C PRO A 156 -3.26 0.41 -23.60
N GLU A 157 -4.46 -0.17 -23.64
CA GLU A 157 -5.59 0.17 -22.76
C GLU A 157 -5.34 -0.20 -21.30
N TYR A 158 -4.30 -0.98 -20.98
CA TYR A 158 -4.01 -1.33 -19.59
C TYR A 158 -3.74 -0.11 -18.70
N SER A 159 -3.28 1.00 -19.27
CA SER A 159 -3.11 2.27 -18.56
C SER A 159 -4.41 2.79 -17.93
N LEU A 160 -5.57 2.50 -18.55
CA LEU A 160 -6.89 2.89 -18.07
C LEU A 160 -7.24 2.26 -16.72
N ARG A 161 -6.68 1.08 -16.42
CA ARG A 161 -6.86 0.41 -15.13
C ARG A 161 -6.53 1.30 -13.93
N GLN A 162 -5.49 2.14 -14.06
CA GLN A 162 -5.11 3.04 -12.97
C GLN A 162 -6.17 4.14 -12.76
N LYS A 163 -6.79 4.61 -13.84
CA LYS A 163 -7.89 5.58 -13.78
C LYS A 163 -9.12 4.95 -13.12
N GLY A 164 -9.50 3.74 -13.51
CA GLY A 164 -10.57 2.99 -12.87
C GLY A 164 -10.31 2.71 -11.38
N LYS A 165 -9.05 2.44 -11.01
CA LYS A 165 -8.67 2.29 -9.60
C LYS A 165 -8.92 3.58 -8.79
N VAL A 166 -8.53 4.72 -9.32
CA VAL A 166 -8.72 6.02 -8.64
C VAL A 166 -10.21 6.32 -8.49
N ALA A 167 -11.00 6.13 -9.55
CA ALA A 167 -12.45 6.30 -9.50
C ALA A 167 -13.11 5.39 -8.45
N THR A 168 -12.83 4.08 -8.50
CA THR A 168 -13.38 3.12 -7.53
C THR A 168 -13.08 3.51 -6.08
N LEU A 169 -11.86 3.94 -5.79
CA LEU A 169 -11.46 4.31 -4.44
C LEU A 169 -12.03 5.66 -4.00
N ALA A 170 -11.99 6.67 -4.87
CA ALA A 170 -12.51 8.00 -4.56
C ALA A 170 -14.02 7.98 -4.31
N LEU A 171 -14.79 7.39 -5.22
CA LEU A 171 -16.24 7.30 -5.11
C LEU A 171 -16.69 6.39 -3.97
N GLY A 172 -15.96 5.30 -3.71
CA GLY A 172 -16.25 4.39 -2.60
C GLY A 172 -16.17 5.03 -1.21
N TYR A 173 -15.46 6.15 -1.08
CA TYR A 173 -15.40 6.95 0.14
C TYR A 173 -16.25 8.23 0.09
N GLN A 174 -17.28 8.25 -0.75
CA GLN A 174 -18.15 9.41 -0.97
C GLN A 174 -17.39 10.66 -1.49
N GLY A 175 -16.26 10.43 -2.12
CA GLY A 175 -15.48 11.49 -2.76
C GLY A 175 -16.13 11.90 -4.08
N GLY A 176 -16.14 13.19 -4.36
CA GLY A 176 -16.46 13.72 -5.69
C GLY A 176 -15.19 14.16 -6.42
N THR A 177 -15.36 15.10 -7.34
CA THR A 177 -14.29 15.68 -8.18
C THR A 177 -13.02 16.05 -7.41
N SER A 178 -13.17 16.70 -6.24
CA SER A 178 -12.03 17.09 -5.40
C SER A 178 -11.22 15.90 -4.88
N ALA A 179 -11.88 14.77 -4.57
CA ALA A 179 -11.21 13.56 -4.13
C ALA A 179 -10.45 12.90 -5.29
N LEU A 180 -11.03 12.90 -6.50
CA LEU A 180 -10.36 12.42 -7.72
C LEU A 180 -9.07 13.21 -7.98
N ILE A 181 -9.12 14.55 -7.89
CA ILE A 181 -7.95 15.42 -8.02
C ILE A 181 -6.90 15.09 -6.96
N ALA A 182 -7.30 15.01 -5.69
CA ALA A 182 -6.39 14.72 -4.58
C ALA A 182 -5.72 13.33 -4.72
N MET A 183 -6.39 12.37 -5.35
CA MET A 183 -5.84 11.04 -5.65
C MET A 183 -5.00 11.00 -6.93
N GLY A 184 -4.79 12.15 -7.59
CA GLY A 184 -3.88 12.28 -8.72
C GLY A 184 -4.51 12.04 -10.08
N ALA A 185 -5.83 12.18 -10.23
CA ALA A 185 -6.54 11.98 -11.49
C ALA A 185 -5.94 12.82 -12.64
N LEU A 186 -5.62 14.09 -12.37
CA LEU A 186 -5.00 14.99 -13.35
C LEU A 186 -3.61 14.51 -13.80
N ASN A 187 -2.81 13.99 -12.87
CA ASN A 187 -1.49 13.43 -13.16
C ASN A 187 -1.57 12.13 -14.00
N MET A 188 -2.75 11.52 -14.06
CA MET A 188 -3.03 10.31 -14.84
C MET A 188 -3.62 10.65 -16.21
N GLY A 189 -3.69 11.95 -16.57
CA GLY A 189 -4.16 12.43 -17.85
C GLY A 189 -5.68 12.57 -17.97
N LEU A 190 -6.41 12.64 -16.85
CA LEU A 190 -7.79 13.11 -16.84
C LEU A 190 -7.79 14.64 -16.78
N THR A 191 -8.70 15.28 -17.48
CA THR A 191 -8.90 16.74 -17.43
C THR A 191 -9.93 17.09 -16.34
N GLU A 192 -9.88 18.31 -15.82
CA GLU A 192 -10.88 18.76 -14.85
C GLU A 192 -12.31 18.72 -15.41
N ALA A 193 -12.46 18.90 -16.72
CA ALA A 193 -13.75 18.88 -17.40
C ALA A 193 -14.38 17.47 -17.45
N GLU A 194 -13.56 16.40 -17.44
CA GLU A 194 -14.02 15.01 -17.46
C GLU A 194 -14.41 14.49 -16.06
N LEU A 195 -13.92 15.14 -15.00
CA LEU A 195 -14.12 14.61 -13.63
C LEU A 195 -15.58 14.61 -13.15
N PRO A 196 -16.44 15.57 -13.51
CA PRO A 196 -17.85 15.54 -13.12
C PRO A 196 -18.63 14.37 -13.73
N ASP A 197 -18.20 13.87 -14.89
CA ASP A 197 -18.88 12.82 -15.65
C ASP A 197 -18.45 11.42 -15.22
N ILE A 198 -17.44 11.32 -14.35
CA ILE A 198 -16.95 10.08 -13.74
C ILE A 198 -17.72 9.74 -12.48
#